data_af2a241bb9b4ce4f49fcb1edc525e613
#
_entry.id   af2a241bb9b4ce4f49fcb1edc525e613
#
_cell.length_a   1.000
_cell.length_b   1.000
_cell.length_c   1.000
_cell.angle_alpha   90.00
_cell.angle_beta   90.00
_cell.angle_gamma   90.00
#
_symmetry.space_group_name_H-M   'P 1'
#
loop_
_entity.id
_entity.type
_entity.pdbx_description
1 polymer ?
#
loop_
_entity_poly.entity_id
_entity_poly.type
_entity_poly.pdbx_seq_one_letter_code
_entity_poly.pdbx_strand_id
1 'polypeptide(L)'
;MKRICFAALLLFSAVCLKAQSLTDCENVVKETVNAINGYSVETLDRYLASDFECSGQKGDVADQVLNAIIGMLAQSNDRIEKYEKISDERNGDMLTLDYTFIYSKHAKSRTTFVFDKDNKIKRLDLFSVMVKSADKGFKFETPQAKVITVPITLSKDNMIVTQAIINGEKRNFIIDSGCPVLYLNSKYCGGNDEEEGTRMSSSEDVNGKISGGQDVITVDSFDFNGIRANEIKVMASDLSHLEKGTDVYGLIGYDVYKDYDLMFDYKKRTLTLIDPDYTETFLKERKYEYDEVPFEMSKTMRHIPLINARIDTVSLTLGIDCGAGNNLLDSKRRDEFENMLSRVKTTKLRGISNDEGSEVHVGKLKRIKIGGRTFRNTRTVFNDVSHFNRNNNERIDGLIGYEILSRQKTILSYRNKKLIFVK
;
A
#
# COMPACT_ATOMS: atom_id res chain seq x y z
N MET A 1 3.70 -86.75 -5.74
CA MET A 1 3.35 -85.39 -6.19
C MET A 1 2.99 -84.52 -4.96
N LYS A 2 3.95 -83.68 -4.52
CA LYS A 2 3.82 -82.85 -3.31
C LYS A 2 3.33 -81.48 -3.76
N ARG A 3 2.17 -81.08 -3.28
CA ARG A 3 1.66 -79.68 -3.48
C ARG A 3 2.25 -78.83 -2.37
N ILE A 4 3.01 -77.81 -2.77
CA ILE A 4 3.53 -76.75 -1.90
C ILE A 4 2.52 -75.62 -1.96
N CYS A 5 1.86 -75.30 -0.81
CA CYS A 5 1.06 -74.11 -0.65
C CYS A 5 1.98 -72.95 -0.24
N PHE A 6 2.08 -71.94 -1.09
CA PHE A 6 2.69 -70.66 -0.74
C PHE A 6 1.62 -69.80 -0.05
N ALA A 7 1.81 -69.55 1.24
CA ALA A 7 1.03 -68.52 1.97
C ALA A 7 1.73 -67.18 1.80
N ALA A 8 1.13 -66.29 1.06
CA ALA A 8 1.58 -64.90 0.96
C ALA A 8 1.13 -64.14 2.19
N LEU A 9 2.08 -63.76 3.03
CA LEU A 9 1.85 -62.88 4.19
C LEU A 9 1.80 -61.44 3.68
N LEU A 10 0.59 -60.84 3.55
CA LEU A 10 0.37 -59.44 3.30
C LEU A 10 0.62 -58.69 4.62
N LEU A 11 1.79 -58.07 4.73
CA LEU A 11 2.10 -57.07 5.74
C LEU A 11 1.33 -55.78 5.37
N PHE A 12 0.20 -55.59 5.99
CA PHE A 12 -0.46 -54.28 6.04
C PHE A 12 0.35 -53.39 7.01
N SER A 13 1.23 -52.54 6.51
CA SER A 13 1.73 -51.41 7.27
C SER A 13 0.57 -50.43 7.48
N ALA A 14 -0.04 -50.47 8.64
CA ALA A 14 -0.96 -49.43 9.08
C ALA A 14 -0.15 -48.16 9.23
N VAL A 15 -0.19 -47.30 8.22
CA VAL A 15 0.18 -45.87 8.36
C VAL A 15 -0.88 -45.29 9.30
N CYS A 16 -0.52 -45.13 10.57
CA CYS A 16 -1.31 -44.32 11.49
C CYS A 16 -1.31 -42.90 10.93
N LEU A 17 -2.34 -42.54 10.17
CA LEU A 17 -2.67 -41.14 9.87
C LEU A 17 -2.93 -40.48 11.22
N LYS A 18 -1.97 -39.72 11.71
CA LYS A 18 -2.14 -38.87 12.89
C LYS A 18 -3.25 -37.89 12.56
N ALA A 19 -4.42 -38.06 13.17
CA ALA A 19 -5.52 -37.12 12.98
C ALA A 19 -5.08 -35.74 13.51
N GLN A 20 -5.43 -34.69 12.79
CA GLN A 20 -5.22 -33.32 13.22
C GLN A 20 -5.75 -33.09 14.63
N SER A 21 -4.88 -32.67 15.54
CA SER A 21 -5.17 -32.48 16.97
C SER A 21 -5.29 -31.01 17.30
N LEU A 22 -6.42 -30.61 17.90
CA LEU A 22 -6.59 -29.25 18.41
C LEU A 22 -5.47 -28.85 19.39
N THR A 23 -5.15 -29.75 20.33
CA THR A 23 -4.08 -29.50 21.31
C THR A 23 -2.70 -29.31 20.65
N ASP A 24 -2.37 -30.09 19.61
CA ASP A 24 -1.11 -29.92 18.90
C ASP A 24 -1.08 -28.55 18.19
N CYS A 25 -2.18 -28.12 17.56
CA CYS A 25 -2.28 -26.80 16.92
C CYS A 25 -2.18 -25.67 17.95
N GLU A 26 -2.82 -25.78 19.12
CA GLU A 26 -2.69 -24.81 20.21
C GLU A 26 -1.24 -24.73 20.75
N ASN A 27 -0.51 -25.84 20.79
CA ASN A 27 0.91 -25.84 21.10
C ASN A 27 1.73 -25.07 20.04
N VAL A 28 1.39 -25.24 18.75
CA VAL A 28 2.04 -24.48 17.68
C VAL A 28 1.75 -22.98 17.81
N VAL A 29 0.54 -22.59 18.19
CA VAL A 29 0.22 -21.17 18.52
C VAL A 29 1.13 -20.65 19.63
N LYS A 30 1.31 -21.41 20.71
CA LYS A 30 2.22 -21.05 21.81
C LYS A 30 3.66 -20.87 21.34
N GLU A 31 4.16 -21.79 20.52
CA GLU A 31 5.50 -21.68 19.95
C GLU A 31 5.64 -20.48 19.00
N THR A 32 4.56 -20.15 18.27
CA THR A 32 4.52 -18.95 17.43
C THR A 32 4.63 -17.68 18.28
N VAL A 33 3.90 -17.59 19.38
CA VAL A 33 4.01 -16.47 20.33
C VAL A 33 5.43 -16.37 20.90
N ASN A 34 6.06 -17.51 21.26
CA ASN A 34 7.44 -17.53 21.73
C ASN A 34 8.43 -17.01 20.67
N ALA A 35 8.26 -17.44 19.42
CA ALA A 35 9.11 -17.01 18.31
C ALA A 35 8.95 -15.50 18.03
N ILE A 36 7.72 -14.99 18.02
CA ILE A 36 7.44 -13.55 17.86
C ILE A 36 8.09 -12.75 19.00
N ASN A 37 7.92 -13.19 20.24
CA ASN A 37 8.50 -12.54 21.41
C ASN A 37 10.03 -12.66 21.50
N GLY A 38 10.60 -13.68 20.87
CA GLY A 38 12.04 -13.85 20.70
C GLY A 38 12.60 -13.13 19.47
N TYR A 39 11.74 -12.53 18.65
CA TYR A 39 12.08 -11.87 17.38
C TYR A 39 12.85 -12.79 16.41
N SER A 40 12.52 -14.09 16.40
CA SER A 40 13.16 -15.09 15.57
C SER A 40 12.15 -15.85 14.72
N VAL A 41 12.27 -15.71 13.39
CA VAL A 41 11.43 -16.44 12.43
C VAL A 41 11.90 -17.87 12.24
N GLU A 42 13.21 -18.14 12.31
CA GLU A 42 13.83 -19.44 12.05
C GLU A 42 13.21 -20.57 12.90
N THR A 43 12.73 -20.26 14.10
CA THR A 43 12.08 -21.24 14.97
C THR A 43 10.70 -21.65 14.47
N LEU A 44 10.09 -20.87 13.56
CA LEU A 44 8.77 -21.14 12.99
C LEU A 44 8.80 -22.02 11.74
N ASP A 45 9.91 -22.09 11.00
CA ASP A 45 10.01 -22.80 9.72
C ASP A 45 9.47 -24.24 9.81
N ARG A 46 9.78 -24.93 10.91
CA ARG A 46 9.31 -26.29 11.14
C ARG A 46 7.80 -26.44 11.31
N TYR A 47 7.10 -25.34 11.56
CA TYR A 47 5.64 -25.31 11.75
C TYR A 47 4.90 -24.76 10.53
N LEU A 48 5.60 -24.16 9.56
CA LEU A 48 4.99 -23.63 8.35
C LEU A 48 4.73 -24.74 7.35
N ALA A 49 3.62 -24.66 6.62
CA ALA A 49 3.33 -25.53 5.48
C ALA A 49 4.16 -25.08 4.27
N SER A 50 4.42 -25.99 3.33
CA SER A 50 5.16 -25.68 2.09
C SER A 50 4.47 -24.64 1.20
N ASP A 51 3.15 -24.48 1.35
CA ASP A 51 2.31 -23.49 0.67
C ASP A 51 1.79 -22.42 1.65
N PHE A 52 2.64 -22.02 2.59
CA PHE A 52 2.33 -21.03 3.63
C PHE A 52 1.88 -19.69 3.05
N GLU A 53 0.90 -19.09 3.74
CA GLU A 53 0.38 -17.75 3.45
C GLU A 53 0.49 -16.86 4.69
N CYS A 54 0.92 -15.61 4.51
CA CYS A 54 0.96 -14.61 5.57
C CYS A 54 0.29 -13.33 5.09
N SER A 55 -0.76 -12.89 5.82
CA SER A 55 -1.48 -11.64 5.52
C SER A 55 -1.86 -11.52 4.03
N GLY A 56 -2.35 -12.62 3.43
CA GLY A 56 -2.80 -12.69 2.03
C GLY A 56 -1.69 -12.85 0.99
N GLN A 57 -0.42 -12.96 1.40
CA GLN A 57 0.71 -13.23 0.52
C GLN A 57 1.10 -14.71 0.58
N LYS A 58 1.69 -15.25 -0.51
CA LYS A 58 2.04 -16.68 -0.67
C LYS A 58 3.51 -16.89 -1.00
N GLY A 59 4.03 -18.09 -0.69
CA GLY A 59 5.40 -18.49 -1.00
C GLY A 59 6.44 -17.57 -0.39
N ASP A 60 7.55 -17.35 -1.06
CA ASP A 60 8.68 -16.52 -0.57
C ASP A 60 8.25 -15.12 -0.10
N VAL A 61 7.15 -14.58 -0.63
CA VAL A 61 6.60 -13.29 -0.20
C VAL A 61 5.93 -13.40 1.17
N ALA A 62 5.30 -14.52 1.48
CA ALA A 62 4.72 -14.76 2.80
C ALA A 62 5.79 -14.79 3.90
N ASP A 63 6.92 -15.43 3.61
CA ASP A 63 8.08 -15.48 4.52
C ASP A 63 8.67 -14.09 4.75
N GLN A 64 8.78 -13.30 3.68
CA GLN A 64 9.25 -11.91 3.77
C GLN A 64 8.31 -11.03 4.59
N VAL A 65 6.99 -11.18 4.43
CA VAL A 65 5.99 -10.46 5.22
C VAL A 65 6.08 -10.84 6.70
N LEU A 66 6.17 -12.14 7.00
CA LEU A 66 6.33 -12.60 8.38
C LEU A 66 7.62 -12.05 9.01
N ASN A 67 8.75 -12.09 8.29
CA ASN A 67 10.02 -11.51 8.72
C ASN A 67 9.92 -9.99 8.95
N ALA A 68 9.24 -9.26 8.06
CA ALA A 68 9.04 -7.83 8.20
C ALA A 68 8.22 -7.48 9.44
N ILE A 69 7.13 -8.22 9.71
CA ILE A 69 6.28 -8.04 10.89
C ILE A 69 7.10 -8.26 12.17
N ILE A 70 7.84 -9.37 12.26
CA ILE A 70 8.66 -9.69 13.42
C ILE A 70 9.79 -8.66 13.59
N GLY A 71 10.42 -8.23 12.50
CA GLY A 71 11.42 -7.16 12.51
C GLY A 71 10.86 -5.83 13.02
N MET A 72 9.64 -5.47 12.67
CA MET A 72 8.95 -4.29 13.18
C MET A 72 8.72 -4.37 14.69
N LEU A 73 8.24 -5.52 15.19
CA LEU A 73 8.04 -5.74 16.62
C LEU A 73 9.37 -5.67 17.37
N ALA A 74 10.45 -6.19 16.80
CA ALA A 74 11.79 -6.09 17.36
C ALA A 74 12.27 -4.63 17.49
N GLN A 75 12.11 -3.83 16.41
CA GLN A 75 12.52 -2.42 16.41
C GLN A 75 11.74 -1.60 17.45
N SER A 76 10.46 -1.86 17.62
CA SER A 76 9.64 -1.20 18.64
C SER A 76 9.82 -1.81 20.03
N ASN A 77 10.56 -2.90 20.16
CA ASN A 77 10.65 -3.72 21.39
C ASN A 77 9.25 -4.05 21.94
N ASP A 78 8.36 -4.46 21.05
CA ASP A 78 6.99 -4.83 21.37
C ASP A 78 6.83 -6.33 21.47
N ARG A 79 6.06 -6.81 22.41
CA ARG A 79 5.89 -8.22 22.69
C ARG A 79 4.43 -8.55 22.95
N ILE A 80 4.03 -9.78 22.66
CA ILE A 80 2.72 -10.31 23.02
C ILE A 80 2.75 -10.62 24.51
N GLU A 81 2.04 -9.82 25.32
CA GLU A 81 1.94 -10.02 26.76
C GLU A 81 0.90 -11.07 27.12
N LYS A 82 -0.16 -11.12 26.36
CA LYS A 82 -1.28 -12.04 26.58
C LYS A 82 -1.91 -12.43 25.25
N TYR A 83 -2.45 -13.64 25.17
CA TYR A 83 -3.30 -14.06 24.06
C TYR A 83 -4.47 -14.89 24.55
N GLU A 84 -5.63 -14.70 23.92
CA GLU A 84 -6.88 -15.34 24.31
C GLU A 84 -7.54 -15.95 23.07
N LYS A 85 -7.95 -17.22 23.16
CA LYS A 85 -8.66 -17.88 22.06
C LYS A 85 -10.07 -17.30 21.94
N ILE A 86 -10.46 -16.90 20.74
CA ILE A 86 -11.79 -16.40 20.39
C ILE A 86 -12.67 -17.55 19.93
N SER A 87 -12.16 -18.34 18.98
CA SER A 87 -12.92 -19.44 18.36
C SER A 87 -12.01 -20.49 17.76
N ASP A 88 -12.58 -21.67 17.51
CA ASP A 88 -12.03 -22.68 16.64
C ASP A 88 -13.11 -23.19 15.68
N GLU A 89 -12.74 -23.41 14.44
CA GLU A 89 -13.63 -23.92 13.39
C GLU A 89 -12.89 -24.95 12.53
N ARG A 90 -13.54 -26.09 12.32
CA ARG A 90 -13.01 -27.14 11.45
C ARG A 90 -13.81 -27.19 10.15
N ASN A 91 -13.08 -27.13 9.03
CA ASN A 91 -13.67 -27.28 7.70
C ASN A 91 -12.85 -28.33 6.90
N GLY A 92 -13.38 -29.55 6.83
CA GLY A 92 -12.65 -30.68 6.27
C GLY A 92 -11.35 -30.96 7.03
N ASP A 93 -10.24 -30.98 6.31
CA ASP A 93 -8.89 -31.19 6.85
C ASP A 93 -8.21 -29.92 7.37
N MET A 94 -8.93 -28.82 7.40
CA MET A 94 -8.40 -27.53 7.86
C MET A 94 -9.00 -27.17 9.23
N LEU A 95 -8.15 -26.69 10.14
CA LEU A 95 -8.55 -26.15 11.44
C LEU A 95 -8.17 -24.67 11.50
N THR A 96 -9.17 -23.81 11.69
CA THR A 96 -8.97 -22.38 11.91
C THR A 96 -9.04 -22.08 13.40
N LEU A 97 -8.03 -21.39 13.93
CA LEU A 97 -7.99 -20.88 15.29
C LEU A 97 -7.88 -19.37 15.27
N ASP A 98 -8.78 -18.69 15.94
CA ASP A 98 -8.74 -17.24 16.12
C ASP A 98 -8.35 -16.89 17.54
N TYR A 99 -7.45 -15.93 17.65
CA TYR A 99 -6.97 -15.40 18.93
C TYR A 99 -7.04 -13.89 18.96
N THR A 100 -7.20 -13.32 20.16
CA THR A 100 -6.83 -11.93 20.44
C THR A 100 -5.41 -11.92 20.99
N PHE A 101 -4.49 -11.23 20.33
CA PHE A 101 -3.15 -10.96 20.85
C PHE A 101 -3.13 -9.55 21.47
N ILE A 102 -2.59 -9.45 22.68
CA ILE A 102 -2.44 -8.21 23.42
C ILE A 102 -0.95 -7.90 23.50
N TYR A 103 -0.56 -6.80 22.89
CA TYR A 103 0.84 -6.37 22.78
C TYR A 103 1.20 -5.39 23.88
N SER A 104 2.48 -5.29 24.22
CA SER A 104 2.98 -4.40 25.26
C SER A 104 2.91 -2.91 24.90
N LYS A 105 2.98 -2.60 23.61
CA LYS A 105 3.01 -1.23 23.08
C LYS A 105 1.94 -0.94 22.03
N HIS A 106 1.48 -1.96 21.34
CA HIS A 106 0.38 -1.86 20.39
C HIS A 106 -0.93 -2.34 21.01
N ALA A 107 -2.03 -1.93 20.42
CA ALA A 107 -3.35 -2.38 20.88
C ALA A 107 -3.57 -3.88 20.57
N LYS A 108 -4.64 -4.41 21.11
CA LYS A 108 -5.11 -5.78 20.83
C LYS A 108 -5.29 -5.99 19.33
N SER A 109 -4.85 -7.13 18.82
CA SER A 109 -5.14 -7.53 17.45
C SER A 109 -5.76 -8.92 17.40
N ARG A 110 -6.63 -9.15 16.41
CA ARG A 110 -7.06 -10.51 16.09
C ARG A 110 -5.98 -11.17 15.25
N THR A 111 -5.65 -12.40 15.58
CA THR A 111 -4.71 -13.24 14.86
C THR A 111 -5.39 -14.52 14.46
N THR A 112 -5.37 -14.86 13.17
CA THR A 112 -5.99 -16.06 12.63
C THR A 112 -4.91 -17.04 12.19
N PHE A 113 -5.01 -18.27 12.69
CA PHE A 113 -4.21 -19.40 12.25
C PHE A 113 -5.10 -20.36 11.47
N VAL A 114 -4.64 -20.81 10.32
CA VAL A 114 -5.25 -21.91 9.60
C VAL A 114 -4.22 -23.05 9.52
N PHE A 115 -4.57 -24.20 10.06
CA PHE A 115 -3.72 -25.39 10.08
C PHE A 115 -4.19 -26.39 9.05
N ASP A 116 -3.24 -27.07 8.41
CA ASP A 116 -3.51 -28.21 7.56
C ASP A 116 -3.64 -29.52 8.38
N LYS A 117 -3.93 -30.63 7.70
CA LYS A 117 -4.08 -31.97 8.33
C LYS A 117 -2.85 -32.45 9.09
N ASP A 118 -1.67 -31.91 8.81
CA ASP A 118 -0.39 -32.28 9.42
C ASP A 118 0.00 -31.34 10.57
N ASN A 119 -0.96 -30.52 11.05
CA ASN A 119 -0.80 -29.49 12.09
C ASN A 119 0.24 -28.39 11.71
N LYS A 120 0.44 -28.16 10.40
CA LYS A 120 1.27 -27.07 9.91
C LYS A 120 0.45 -25.81 9.71
N ILE A 121 1.05 -24.66 9.97
CA ILE A 121 0.43 -23.37 9.70
C ILE A 121 0.41 -23.16 8.18
N LYS A 122 -0.76 -23.26 7.59
CA LYS A 122 -1.01 -22.95 6.18
C LYS A 122 -1.24 -21.47 5.95
N ARG A 123 -1.91 -20.79 6.91
CA ARG A 123 -2.10 -19.34 6.88
C ARG A 123 -1.97 -18.74 8.28
N LEU A 124 -1.25 -17.65 8.37
CA LEU A 124 -1.08 -16.85 9.56
C LEU A 124 -1.35 -15.38 9.23
N ASP A 125 -2.44 -14.87 9.77
CA ASP A 125 -2.79 -13.46 9.69
C ASP A 125 -2.53 -12.82 11.07
N LEU A 126 -1.32 -12.29 11.24
CA LEU A 126 -0.87 -11.62 12.44
C LEU A 126 -1.55 -10.27 12.53
N PHE A 127 -2.04 -9.53 12.61
CA PHE A 127 -2.73 -8.24 12.48
C PHE A 127 -3.88 -8.33 11.48
N SER A 128 -4.71 -9.38 11.59
CA SER A 128 -5.91 -9.41 10.78
C SER A 128 -6.80 -8.24 11.14
N VAL A 129 -6.73 -7.21 10.32
CA VAL A 129 -7.81 -6.25 10.26
C VAL A 129 -9.04 -7.08 9.92
N MET A 130 -10.04 -7.09 10.79
CA MET A 130 -11.36 -7.51 10.40
C MET A 130 -11.93 -6.54 9.37
N VAL A 131 -11.24 -6.42 8.22
CA VAL A 131 -11.89 -5.94 7.02
C VAL A 131 -12.69 -7.11 6.49
N LYS A 132 -13.80 -7.46 7.19
CA LYS A 132 -14.83 -8.35 6.64
C LYS A 132 -15.40 -7.81 5.32
N SER A 133 -14.96 -6.63 4.88
CA SER A 133 -15.27 -6.03 3.59
C SER A 133 -14.18 -6.22 2.54
N ALA A 134 -12.96 -6.65 2.88
CA ALA A 134 -11.91 -6.83 1.88
C ALA A 134 -12.11 -8.05 0.97
N ASP A 135 -12.84 -9.07 1.42
CA ASP A 135 -13.18 -10.23 0.58
C ASP A 135 -14.31 -9.95 -0.44
N LYS A 136 -15.03 -8.84 -0.27
CA LYS A 136 -15.91 -8.27 -1.30
C LYS A 136 -15.45 -6.85 -1.53
N GLY A 137 -14.32 -6.67 -2.22
CA GLY A 137 -13.67 -5.40 -2.47
C GLY A 137 -14.63 -4.23 -2.33
N PHE A 138 -14.40 -3.38 -1.34
CA PHE A 138 -15.21 -2.19 -1.11
C PHE A 138 -15.29 -1.43 -2.44
N LYS A 139 -16.48 -1.35 -3.02
CA LYS A 139 -16.67 -0.73 -4.32
C LYS A 139 -17.35 0.62 -4.11
N PHE A 140 -16.67 1.69 -4.50
CA PHE A 140 -17.32 2.98 -4.62
C PHE A 140 -18.41 2.92 -5.70
N GLU A 141 -19.58 3.46 -5.42
CA GLU A 141 -20.58 3.73 -6.43
C GLU A 141 -20.08 4.88 -7.31
N THR A 142 -20.09 4.69 -8.60
CA THR A 142 -19.61 5.68 -9.56
C THR A 142 -20.78 6.35 -10.27
N PRO A 143 -20.76 7.68 -10.49
CA PRO A 143 -21.81 8.36 -11.24
C PRO A 143 -21.75 7.98 -12.73
N GLN A 144 -22.90 8.10 -13.41
CA GLN A 144 -22.99 7.83 -14.85
C GLN A 144 -22.34 8.93 -15.73
N ALA A 145 -21.88 10.02 -15.12
CA ALA A 145 -21.28 11.13 -15.84
C ALA A 145 -19.95 10.72 -16.48
N LYS A 146 -19.80 10.92 -17.77
CA LYS A 146 -18.57 10.61 -18.52
C LYS A 146 -17.40 11.53 -18.16
N VAL A 147 -17.69 12.74 -17.65
CA VAL A 147 -16.69 13.75 -17.29
C VAL A 147 -17.14 14.48 -16.04
N ILE A 148 -16.28 14.48 -15.03
CA ILE A 148 -16.49 15.21 -13.77
C ILE A 148 -15.31 16.15 -13.59
N THR A 149 -15.55 17.46 -13.52
CA THR A 149 -14.49 18.45 -13.29
C THR A 149 -14.59 19.00 -11.88
N VAL A 150 -13.50 18.89 -11.16
CA VAL A 150 -13.39 19.23 -9.74
C VAL A 150 -12.41 20.39 -9.58
N PRO A 151 -12.76 21.48 -8.88
CA PRO A 151 -11.80 22.53 -8.55
C PRO A 151 -10.75 21.99 -7.56
N ILE A 152 -9.52 22.45 -7.75
CA ILE A 152 -8.41 22.11 -6.87
C ILE A 152 -7.65 23.37 -6.42
N THR A 153 -7.00 23.27 -5.29
CA THR A 153 -5.96 24.20 -4.84
C THR A 153 -4.65 23.45 -4.66
N LEU A 154 -3.57 24.17 -4.44
CA LEU A 154 -2.30 23.54 -4.09
C LEU A 154 -1.88 23.97 -2.69
N SER A 155 -1.41 22.99 -1.91
CA SER A 155 -0.74 23.27 -0.64
C SER A 155 0.60 23.96 -0.88
N LYS A 156 1.26 24.42 0.18
CA LYS A 156 2.62 25.00 0.11
C LYS A 156 3.66 24.02 -0.44
N ASP A 157 3.41 22.70 -0.31
CA ASP A 157 4.28 21.65 -0.85
C ASP A 157 3.82 21.13 -2.20
N ASN A 158 2.94 21.86 -2.90
CA ASN A 158 2.40 21.54 -4.22
C ASN A 158 1.49 20.30 -4.28
N MET A 159 0.99 19.81 -3.15
CA MET A 159 -0.01 18.74 -3.14
C MET A 159 -1.36 19.27 -3.61
N ILE A 160 -2.12 18.43 -4.31
CA ILE A 160 -3.44 18.75 -4.84
C ILE A 160 -4.46 18.65 -3.71
N VAL A 161 -5.08 19.77 -3.35
CA VAL A 161 -6.16 19.83 -2.36
C VAL A 161 -7.49 20.04 -3.05
N THR A 162 -8.49 19.26 -2.69
CA THR A 162 -9.88 19.34 -3.17
C THR A 162 -10.84 19.14 -2.03
N GLN A 163 -12.14 19.15 -2.32
CA GLN A 163 -13.18 18.96 -1.31
C GLN A 163 -14.00 17.72 -1.61
N ALA A 164 -14.34 16.98 -0.55
CA ALA A 164 -15.32 15.91 -0.55
C ALA A 164 -16.27 16.06 0.63
N ILE A 165 -17.41 15.40 0.58
CA ILE A 165 -18.38 15.35 1.68
C ILE A 165 -18.12 14.03 2.45
N ILE A 166 -17.96 14.13 3.76
CA ILE A 166 -17.81 13.00 4.66
C ILE A 166 -18.75 13.20 5.85
N ASN A 167 -19.58 12.22 6.14
CA ASN A 167 -20.63 12.27 7.18
C ASN A 167 -21.49 13.54 7.09
N GLY A 168 -21.84 13.93 5.86
CA GLY A 168 -22.64 15.12 5.57
C GLY A 168 -21.89 16.46 5.59
N GLU A 169 -20.61 16.48 5.95
CA GLU A 169 -19.81 17.68 6.05
C GLU A 169 -18.78 17.81 4.93
N LYS A 170 -18.67 19.03 4.38
CA LYS A 170 -17.69 19.33 3.35
C LYS A 170 -16.31 19.56 3.96
N ARG A 171 -15.33 18.76 3.57
CA ARG A 171 -13.97 18.76 4.11
C ARG A 171 -12.91 18.79 3.01
N ASN A 172 -11.71 19.28 3.35
CA ASN A 172 -10.58 19.28 2.42
C ASN A 172 -9.82 17.96 2.48
N PHE A 173 -9.46 17.45 1.31
CA PHE A 173 -8.68 16.23 1.12
C PHE A 173 -7.53 16.49 0.15
N ILE A 174 -6.44 15.76 0.30
CA ILE A 174 -5.37 15.70 -0.68
C ILE A 174 -5.67 14.56 -1.66
N ILE A 175 -5.53 14.80 -2.96
CA ILE A 175 -5.50 13.74 -3.99
C ILE A 175 -4.09 13.17 -4.02
N ASP A 176 -3.97 11.89 -3.75
CA ASP A 176 -2.68 11.22 -3.61
C ASP A 176 -2.68 9.84 -4.29
N SER A 177 -2.01 9.74 -5.44
CA SER A 177 -1.87 8.46 -6.15
C SER A 177 -0.80 7.53 -5.54
N GLY A 178 0.01 8.05 -4.64
CA GLY A 178 0.91 7.26 -3.80
C GLY A 178 0.18 6.56 -2.66
N CYS A 179 -1.03 6.99 -2.33
CA CYS A 179 -1.89 6.35 -1.34
C CYS A 179 -2.83 5.33 -2.01
N PRO A 180 -2.87 4.06 -1.59
CA PRO A 180 -3.72 3.05 -2.24
C PRO A 180 -5.21 3.22 -1.96
N VAL A 181 -5.60 3.82 -0.84
CA VAL A 181 -6.98 3.84 -0.32
C VAL A 181 -7.41 5.24 0.13
N LEU A 182 -8.71 5.40 0.45
CA LEU A 182 -9.17 6.54 1.23
C LEU A 182 -8.55 6.45 2.64
N TYR A 183 -7.97 7.55 3.10
CA TYR A 183 -7.24 7.62 4.36
C TYR A 183 -7.61 8.88 5.13
N LEU A 184 -7.82 8.81 6.46
CA LEU A 184 -8.26 9.95 7.25
C LEU A 184 -7.15 10.49 8.17
N ASN A 185 -7.29 11.75 8.50
CA ASN A 185 -6.51 12.40 9.54
C ASN A 185 -7.18 12.18 10.90
N SER A 186 -6.56 11.37 11.76
CA SER A 186 -7.12 11.00 13.07
C SER A 186 -7.41 12.22 13.96
N LYS A 187 -6.72 13.34 13.74
CA LYS A 187 -7.00 14.63 14.40
C LYS A 187 -8.48 15.04 14.32
N TYR A 188 -9.16 14.69 13.24
CA TYR A 188 -10.56 15.10 13.00
C TYR A 188 -11.56 13.98 13.22
N CYS A 189 -11.10 12.76 13.53
CA CYS A 189 -11.97 11.61 13.62
C CYS A 189 -12.58 11.39 15.02
N GLY A 190 -12.56 12.36 15.92
CA GLY A 190 -13.08 12.30 17.27
C GLY A 190 -12.94 10.93 17.93
N GLY A 191 -12.26 10.77 19.03
CA GLY A 191 -12.16 9.48 19.68
C GLY A 191 -13.57 8.96 20.01
N ASN A 192 -14.02 7.95 19.28
CA ASN A 192 -15.14 7.14 19.74
C ASN A 192 -14.60 6.26 20.87
N ASP A 193 -14.77 6.73 22.11
CA ASP A 193 -14.31 6.07 23.33
C ASP A 193 -15.02 4.73 23.64
N GLU A 194 -15.86 4.18 22.75
CA GLU A 194 -16.73 3.05 23.08
C GLU A 194 -16.55 1.77 22.25
N GLU A 195 -15.79 1.76 21.18
CA GLU A 195 -15.23 0.50 20.69
C GLU A 195 -13.71 0.63 20.76
N GLU A 196 -13.07 -0.06 21.70
CA GLU A 196 -11.60 -0.18 21.79
C GLU A 196 -11.05 -0.43 20.39
N GLY A 197 -10.59 0.65 19.77
CA GLY A 197 -10.24 0.70 18.38
C GLY A 197 -9.23 -0.37 18.06
N THR A 198 -9.54 -1.17 17.08
CA THR A 198 -8.60 -2.12 16.52
C THR A 198 -7.50 -1.30 15.85
N ARG A 199 -6.47 -0.94 16.63
CA ARG A 199 -5.26 -0.34 16.07
C ARG A 199 -4.58 -1.37 15.23
N MET A 200 -4.49 -1.13 13.93
CA MET A 200 -4.00 -2.12 13.00
C MET A 200 -3.33 -1.50 11.80
N SER A 201 -2.48 -2.33 11.26
CA SER A 201 -1.64 -2.16 10.09
C SER A 201 -0.55 -1.09 10.23
N SER A 202 0.61 -1.47 9.79
CA SER A 202 1.70 -0.57 9.51
C SER A 202 1.57 -0.07 8.08
N SER A 203 1.67 1.23 7.87
CA SER A 203 1.93 1.78 6.55
C SER A 203 3.39 2.19 6.47
N GLU A 204 4.01 1.91 5.34
CA GLU A 204 5.35 2.35 5.05
C GLU A 204 5.28 3.66 4.25
N ASP A 205 5.99 4.68 4.72
CA ASP A 205 6.03 5.97 4.05
C ASP A 205 7.14 6.06 2.99
N VAL A 206 7.23 7.20 2.31
CA VAL A 206 8.25 7.49 1.29
C VAL A 206 9.69 7.42 1.80
N ASN A 207 9.91 7.37 3.11
CA ASN A 207 11.22 7.19 3.75
C ASN A 207 11.48 5.74 4.18
N GLY A 208 10.56 4.82 3.88
CA GLY A 208 10.65 3.43 4.32
C GLY A 208 10.37 3.26 5.82
N LYS A 209 9.83 4.28 6.49
CA LYS A 209 9.43 4.18 7.89
C LYS A 209 8.05 3.56 8.00
N ILE A 210 7.99 2.58 8.88
CA ILE A 210 6.74 1.90 9.23
C ILE A 210 6.13 2.65 10.40
N SER A 211 4.97 3.28 10.19
CA SER A 211 4.17 3.84 11.27
C SER A 211 3.26 2.74 11.82
N GLY A 212 3.46 2.38 13.09
CA GLY A 212 2.58 1.47 13.80
C GLY A 212 1.35 2.17 14.37
N GLY A 213 0.24 1.43 14.46
CA GLY A 213 -0.96 1.91 15.15
C GLY A 213 -1.80 2.89 14.35
N GLN A 214 -2.34 2.44 13.23
CA GLN A 214 -3.39 3.15 12.51
C GLN A 214 -4.74 2.81 13.14
N ASP A 215 -5.55 3.83 13.35
CA ASP A 215 -6.93 3.64 13.78
C ASP A 215 -7.80 3.23 12.58
N VAL A 216 -8.77 2.37 12.81
CA VAL A 216 -9.81 2.05 11.81
C VAL A 216 -11.08 2.80 12.21
N ILE A 217 -11.49 3.72 11.36
CA ILE A 217 -12.65 4.60 11.59
C ILE A 217 -13.81 4.15 10.72
N THR A 218 -14.99 4.07 11.29
CA THR A 218 -16.23 3.89 10.54
C THR A 218 -16.70 5.24 10.01
N VAL A 219 -16.94 5.31 8.71
CA VAL A 219 -17.46 6.49 7.99
C VAL A 219 -18.86 6.13 7.52
N ASP A 220 -19.87 6.88 7.97
CA ASP A 220 -21.27 6.62 7.62
C ASP A 220 -21.52 6.92 6.14
N SER A 221 -20.91 8.00 5.62
CA SER A 221 -21.05 8.38 4.21
C SER A 221 -19.83 9.13 3.70
N PHE A 222 -19.49 8.87 2.44
CA PHE A 222 -18.47 9.59 1.70
C PHE A 222 -18.98 9.90 0.29
N ASP A 223 -18.80 11.15 -0.18
CA ASP A 223 -19.14 11.58 -1.54
C ASP A 223 -18.02 12.47 -2.10
N PHE A 224 -17.33 11.98 -3.11
CA PHE A 224 -16.39 12.77 -3.90
C PHE A 224 -16.98 13.01 -5.30
N ASN A 225 -17.78 14.08 -5.42
CA ASN A 225 -18.42 14.51 -6.67
C ASN A 225 -19.22 13.39 -7.36
N GLY A 226 -19.97 12.63 -6.56
CA GLY A 226 -20.82 11.53 -7.02
C GLY A 226 -20.17 10.16 -6.94
N ILE A 227 -18.87 10.06 -6.66
CA ILE A 227 -18.23 8.80 -6.26
C ILE A 227 -18.55 8.59 -4.78
N ARG A 228 -19.40 7.62 -4.47
CA ARG A 228 -20.03 7.45 -3.15
C ARG A 228 -19.71 6.16 -2.48
N ALA A 229 -19.76 6.21 -1.16
CA ALA A 229 -19.67 5.04 -0.31
C ALA A 229 -20.42 5.28 1.00
N ASN A 230 -21.01 4.23 1.57
CA ASN A 230 -21.69 4.27 2.84
C ASN A 230 -21.19 3.15 3.75
N GLU A 231 -21.19 3.41 5.06
CA GLU A 231 -20.82 2.45 6.10
C GLU A 231 -19.46 1.77 5.85
N ILE A 232 -18.44 2.59 5.53
CA ILE A 232 -17.10 2.11 5.20
C ILE A 232 -16.15 2.23 6.38
N LYS A 233 -15.23 1.28 6.45
CA LYS A 233 -14.11 1.34 7.40
C LYS A 233 -12.87 1.83 6.68
N VAL A 234 -12.29 2.91 7.17
CA VAL A 234 -11.09 3.54 6.60
C VAL A 234 -10.01 3.66 7.65
N MET A 235 -8.77 3.61 7.21
CA MET A 235 -7.62 3.82 8.08
C MET A 235 -7.42 5.29 8.37
N ALA A 236 -6.95 5.61 9.59
CA ALA A 236 -6.62 6.95 10.01
C ALA A 236 -5.31 6.98 10.80
N SER A 237 -4.54 8.05 10.63
CA SER A 237 -3.42 8.42 11.50
C SER A 237 -3.26 9.93 11.53
N ASP A 238 -2.38 10.45 12.37
CA ASP A 238 -2.10 11.88 12.44
C ASP A 238 -1.41 12.38 11.15
N LEU A 239 -2.17 13.12 10.35
CA LEU A 239 -1.71 13.79 9.13
C LEU A 239 -1.49 15.30 9.34
N SER A 240 -1.42 15.81 10.58
CA SER A 240 -1.29 17.24 10.90
C SER A 240 -0.07 17.89 10.24
N HIS A 241 0.99 17.13 9.97
CA HIS A 241 2.19 17.61 9.28
C HIS A 241 1.94 17.99 7.80
N LEU A 242 0.85 17.49 7.18
CA LEU A 242 0.42 17.87 5.82
C LEU A 242 -0.40 19.17 5.81
N GLU A 243 -0.85 19.65 6.96
CA GLU A 243 -1.67 20.88 7.14
C GLU A 243 -0.83 22.15 7.02
N LYS A 244 -0.31 22.44 5.85
CA LYS A 244 0.50 23.64 5.63
C LYS A 244 -0.33 24.82 5.14
N GLY A 245 -1.16 25.34 6.05
CA GLY A 245 -2.03 26.49 5.78
C GLY A 245 -3.41 26.13 5.26
N THR A 246 -3.77 24.85 5.31
CA THR A 246 -5.10 24.31 4.97
C THR A 246 -5.33 23.09 5.82
N ASP A 247 -6.48 23.01 6.49
CA ASP A 247 -6.87 21.80 7.19
C ASP A 247 -7.01 20.65 6.19
N VAL A 248 -6.45 19.50 6.51
CA VAL A 248 -6.47 18.28 5.69
C VAL A 248 -7.18 17.19 6.46
N TYR A 249 -8.40 16.87 6.04
CA TYR A 249 -9.21 15.82 6.67
C TYR A 249 -8.76 14.41 6.32
N GLY A 250 -8.10 14.25 5.17
CA GLY A 250 -7.59 12.96 4.73
C GLY A 250 -6.98 12.99 3.33
N LEU A 251 -6.69 11.80 2.83
CA LEU A 251 -6.18 11.55 1.50
C LEU A 251 -7.23 10.79 0.68
N ILE A 252 -7.50 11.24 -0.53
CA ILE A 252 -8.26 10.49 -1.52
C ILE A 252 -7.25 9.71 -2.35
N GLY A 253 -7.15 8.41 -2.08
CA GLY A 253 -6.21 7.51 -2.72
C GLY A 253 -6.76 6.84 -3.98
N TYR A 254 -5.92 5.95 -4.53
CA TYR A 254 -6.17 5.24 -5.80
C TYR A 254 -7.53 4.56 -5.87
N ASP A 255 -7.97 3.87 -4.82
CA ASP A 255 -9.22 3.10 -4.81
C ASP A 255 -10.47 3.93 -5.12
N VAL A 256 -10.45 5.24 -4.78
CA VAL A 256 -11.59 6.13 -4.99
C VAL A 256 -11.80 6.46 -6.48
N TYR A 257 -10.72 6.59 -7.23
CA TYR A 257 -10.77 7.10 -8.61
C TYR A 257 -10.17 6.15 -9.66
N LYS A 258 -9.77 4.93 -9.30
CA LYS A 258 -9.11 3.97 -10.20
C LYS A 258 -9.88 3.62 -11.47
N ASP A 259 -11.21 3.80 -11.43
CA ASP A 259 -12.10 3.54 -12.55
C ASP A 259 -12.19 4.73 -13.54
N TYR A 260 -11.43 5.82 -13.29
CA TYR A 260 -11.37 7.02 -14.12
C TYR A 260 -9.96 7.30 -14.64
N ASP A 261 -9.89 7.96 -15.79
CA ASP A 261 -8.71 8.65 -16.23
C ASP A 261 -8.65 10.04 -15.56
N LEU A 262 -7.50 10.40 -14.98
CA LEU A 262 -7.31 11.62 -14.23
C LEU A 262 -6.60 12.68 -15.07
N MET A 263 -7.30 13.74 -15.48
CA MET A 263 -6.66 14.86 -16.15
C MET A 263 -6.34 15.99 -15.15
N PHE A 264 -5.08 16.26 -14.97
CA PHE A 264 -4.55 17.35 -14.15
C PHE A 264 -4.32 18.61 -15.00
N ASP A 265 -5.02 19.70 -14.69
CA ASP A 265 -4.75 21.04 -15.22
C ASP A 265 -4.34 21.99 -14.08
N TYR A 266 -3.07 21.93 -13.70
CA TYR A 266 -2.53 22.75 -12.61
C TYR A 266 -2.64 24.26 -12.90
N LYS A 267 -2.64 24.68 -14.15
CA LYS A 267 -2.77 26.08 -14.56
C LYS A 267 -4.19 26.57 -14.33
N LYS A 268 -5.18 25.78 -14.69
CA LYS A 268 -6.61 26.10 -14.50
C LYS A 268 -7.12 25.73 -13.10
N ARG A 269 -6.30 25.04 -12.31
CA ARG A 269 -6.69 24.54 -10.99
C ARG A 269 -7.91 23.62 -11.06
N THR A 270 -7.85 22.64 -11.95
CA THR A 270 -8.89 21.62 -12.09
C THR A 270 -8.29 20.22 -12.18
N LEU A 271 -8.96 19.28 -11.53
CA LEU A 271 -8.85 17.84 -11.76
C LEU A 271 -10.10 17.42 -12.52
N THR A 272 -9.92 16.73 -13.64
CA THR A 272 -11.06 16.17 -14.39
C THR A 272 -10.95 14.64 -14.38
N LEU A 273 -12.00 13.99 -13.88
CA LEU A 273 -12.20 12.56 -13.94
C LEU A 273 -12.93 12.26 -15.24
N ILE A 274 -12.39 11.40 -16.07
CA ILE A 274 -12.92 11.05 -17.39
C ILE A 274 -13.18 9.56 -17.42
N ASP A 275 -14.37 9.16 -17.89
CA ASP A 275 -14.63 7.76 -18.19
C ASP A 275 -13.57 7.26 -19.20
N PRO A 276 -12.82 6.20 -18.91
CA PRO A 276 -11.76 5.71 -19.80
C PRO A 276 -12.22 5.38 -21.22
N ASP A 277 -13.48 4.94 -21.40
CA ASP A 277 -14.08 4.68 -22.72
C ASP A 277 -14.41 5.97 -23.49
N TYR A 278 -14.41 7.11 -22.82
CA TYR A 278 -14.68 8.41 -23.42
C TYR A 278 -13.43 9.28 -23.64
N THR A 279 -12.29 8.90 -23.09
CA THR A 279 -11.06 9.74 -23.11
C THR A 279 -10.61 10.12 -24.52
N GLU A 280 -10.64 9.19 -25.48
CA GLU A 280 -10.28 9.54 -26.88
C GLU A 280 -11.27 10.52 -27.51
N THR A 281 -12.57 10.33 -27.28
CA THR A 281 -13.62 11.25 -27.76
C THR A 281 -13.44 12.64 -27.12
N PHE A 282 -13.19 12.66 -25.81
CA PHE A 282 -12.91 13.90 -25.06
C PHE A 282 -11.73 14.69 -25.63
N LEU A 283 -10.64 14.03 -25.97
CA LEU A 283 -9.46 14.64 -26.58
C LEU A 283 -9.76 15.20 -27.98
N LYS A 284 -10.47 14.42 -28.82
CA LYS A 284 -10.87 14.82 -30.18
C LYS A 284 -11.82 16.03 -30.17
N GLU A 285 -12.88 16.01 -29.36
CA GLU A 285 -13.85 17.10 -29.25
C GLU A 285 -13.20 18.43 -28.86
N ARG A 286 -12.16 18.37 -28.00
CA ARG A 286 -11.40 19.55 -27.55
C ARG A 286 -10.26 19.92 -28.49
N LYS A 287 -10.06 19.16 -29.57
CA LYS A 287 -8.98 19.34 -30.53
C LYS A 287 -7.59 19.39 -29.85
N TYR A 288 -7.42 18.57 -28.84
CA TYR A 288 -6.14 18.48 -28.15
C TYR A 288 -5.15 17.67 -29.00
N GLU A 289 -3.96 18.24 -29.18
CA GLU A 289 -2.79 17.47 -29.59
C GLU A 289 -2.12 16.89 -28.36
N TYR A 290 -1.65 15.66 -28.44
CA TYR A 290 -1.05 14.99 -27.29
C TYR A 290 0.01 13.97 -27.68
N ASP A 291 0.86 13.61 -26.74
CA ASP A 291 1.79 12.50 -26.83
C ASP A 291 1.45 11.50 -25.73
N GLU A 292 1.48 10.21 -26.07
CA GLU A 292 1.24 9.11 -25.14
C GLU A 292 2.56 8.46 -24.73
N VAL A 293 2.68 8.09 -23.46
CA VAL A 293 3.80 7.32 -22.94
C VAL A 293 3.22 6.12 -22.19
N PRO A 294 3.51 4.89 -22.65
CA PRO A 294 3.01 3.70 -21.96
C PRO A 294 3.67 3.53 -20.60
N PHE A 295 2.95 2.94 -19.68
CA PHE A 295 3.47 2.53 -18.37
C PHE A 295 2.97 1.13 -17.99
N GLU A 296 3.58 0.54 -17.00
CA GLU A 296 3.12 -0.70 -16.37
C GLU A 296 2.75 -0.41 -14.92
N MET A 297 1.84 -1.20 -14.36
CA MET A 297 1.56 -1.13 -12.92
C MET A 297 2.66 -1.87 -12.15
N SER A 298 3.13 -1.30 -11.08
CA SER A 298 4.05 -1.97 -10.17
C SER A 298 3.47 -3.30 -9.69
N LYS A 299 4.28 -4.34 -9.68
CA LYS A 299 3.89 -5.66 -9.20
C LYS A 299 3.77 -5.69 -7.69
N THR A 300 4.57 -4.88 -7.02
CA THR A 300 4.62 -4.77 -5.55
C THR A 300 3.62 -3.75 -5.04
N MET A 301 3.71 -2.51 -5.53
CA MET A 301 2.80 -1.40 -5.19
C MET A 301 1.73 -1.25 -6.27
N ARG A 302 0.80 -2.16 -6.35
CA ARG A 302 -0.16 -2.36 -7.45
C ARG A 302 -0.94 -1.12 -7.91
N HIS A 303 -0.93 -0.05 -7.14
CA HIS A 303 -1.56 1.25 -7.45
C HIS A 303 -0.59 2.25 -8.11
N ILE A 304 0.71 1.99 -8.10
CA ILE A 304 1.72 2.88 -8.67
C ILE A 304 2.03 2.51 -10.12
N PRO A 305 1.78 3.42 -11.09
CA PRO A 305 2.23 3.26 -12.45
C PRO A 305 3.75 3.47 -12.56
N LEU A 306 4.43 2.62 -13.31
CA LEU A 306 5.87 2.67 -13.56
C LEU A 306 6.16 3.10 -14.99
N ILE A 307 6.92 4.17 -15.15
CA ILE A 307 7.25 4.75 -16.44
C ILE A 307 8.76 4.78 -16.67
N ASN A 308 9.17 4.55 -17.91
CA ASN A 308 10.58 4.65 -18.29
C ASN A 308 10.99 6.11 -18.51
N ALA A 309 12.09 6.51 -17.89
CA ALA A 309 12.70 7.82 -18.02
C ALA A 309 14.20 7.69 -18.34
N ARG A 310 14.81 8.79 -18.80
CA ARG A 310 16.25 8.84 -19.05
C ARG A 310 16.83 10.17 -18.60
N ILE A 311 17.94 10.09 -17.86
CA ILE A 311 18.78 11.22 -17.52
C ILE A 311 20.11 10.99 -18.21
N ASP A 312 20.44 11.82 -19.21
CA ASP A 312 21.56 11.64 -20.10
C ASP A 312 21.58 10.25 -20.76
N THR A 313 22.54 9.40 -20.47
CA THR A 313 22.64 8.01 -20.96
C THR A 313 22.00 6.99 -20.03
N VAL A 314 21.62 7.38 -18.80
CA VAL A 314 21.13 6.49 -17.75
C VAL A 314 19.62 6.30 -17.88
N SER A 315 19.20 5.06 -18.02
CA SER A 315 17.79 4.67 -17.99
C SER A 315 17.31 4.44 -16.58
N LEU A 316 16.06 4.85 -16.30
CA LEU A 316 15.39 4.78 -15.00
C LEU A 316 13.99 4.25 -15.15
N THR A 317 13.52 3.52 -14.14
CA THR A 317 12.11 3.19 -13.94
C THR A 317 11.57 4.01 -12.78
N LEU A 318 10.59 4.88 -13.04
CA LEU A 318 10.06 5.83 -12.07
C LEU A 318 8.57 5.59 -11.84
N GLY A 319 8.14 5.61 -10.58
CA GLY A 319 6.73 5.63 -10.22
C GLY A 319 6.10 6.99 -10.54
N ILE A 320 4.80 7.00 -10.87
CA ILE A 320 4.03 8.23 -11.04
C ILE A 320 3.21 8.45 -9.78
N ASP A 321 3.44 9.59 -9.11
CA ASP A 321 2.77 9.93 -7.86
C ASP A 321 2.37 11.41 -7.84
N CYS A 322 1.07 11.69 -7.94
CA CYS A 322 0.55 13.06 -7.90
C CYS A 322 0.56 13.68 -6.49
N GLY A 323 0.73 12.88 -5.43
CA GLY A 323 0.95 13.34 -4.06
C GLY A 323 2.38 13.81 -3.80
N ALA A 324 3.33 13.46 -4.68
CA ALA A 324 4.71 13.90 -4.56
C ALA A 324 4.89 15.35 -5.05
N GLY A 325 5.17 16.28 -4.15
CA GLY A 325 5.42 17.70 -4.48
C GLY A 325 6.75 17.95 -5.24
N ASN A 326 7.65 16.97 -5.27
CA ASN A 326 8.93 17.00 -5.99
C ASN A 326 9.16 15.63 -6.65
N ASN A 327 10.08 15.57 -7.64
CA ASN A 327 10.58 14.28 -8.08
C ASN A 327 11.48 13.69 -6.98
N LEU A 328 11.49 12.36 -6.90
CA LEU A 328 12.36 11.59 -6.00
C LEU A 328 13.25 10.68 -6.84
N LEU A 329 14.54 10.62 -6.52
CA LEU A 329 15.48 9.64 -7.09
C LEU A 329 16.24 8.94 -5.96
N ASP A 330 16.69 7.73 -6.24
CA ASP A 330 17.51 6.95 -5.31
C ASP A 330 18.80 7.69 -4.97
N SER A 331 19.03 7.94 -3.69
CA SER A 331 20.24 8.60 -3.19
C SER A 331 21.52 7.83 -3.52
N LYS A 332 21.46 6.49 -3.63
CA LYS A 332 22.58 5.63 -4.01
C LYS A 332 23.07 5.87 -5.44
N ARG A 333 22.22 6.48 -6.27
CA ARG A 333 22.53 6.80 -7.67
C ARG A 333 22.87 8.27 -7.89
N ARG A 334 22.87 9.10 -6.84
CA ARG A 334 23.08 10.54 -6.96
C ARG A 334 24.33 10.92 -7.73
N ASP A 335 25.44 10.23 -7.48
CA ASP A 335 26.74 10.53 -8.07
C ASP A 335 26.75 10.28 -9.61
N GLU A 336 25.92 9.37 -10.12
CA GLU A 336 25.71 9.17 -11.56
C GLU A 336 25.18 10.45 -12.25
N PHE A 337 24.54 11.34 -11.49
CA PHE A 337 23.89 12.55 -12.00
C PHE A 337 24.56 13.85 -11.58
N GLU A 338 25.73 13.82 -10.95
CA GLU A 338 26.37 15.01 -10.40
C GLU A 338 26.53 16.13 -11.45
N ASN A 339 27.00 15.80 -12.64
CA ASN A 339 27.13 16.74 -13.77
C ASN A 339 25.78 17.27 -14.31
N MET A 340 24.68 16.61 -13.97
CA MET A 340 23.32 16.96 -14.36
C MET A 340 22.58 17.75 -13.28
N LEU A 341 23.20 17.98 -12.12
CA LEU A 341 22.63 18.69 -11.00
C LEU A 341 23.14 20.12 -10.90
N SER A 342 22.30 20.98 -10.35
CA SER A 342 22.65 22.35 -9.95
C SER A 342 21.89 22.73 -8.68
N ARG A 343 22.44 23.72 -7.94
CA ARG A 343 21.84 24.24 -6.71
C ARG A 343 21.53 23.14 -5.67
N VAL A 344 22.45 22.22 -5.51
CA VAL A 344 22.32 21.13 -4.53
C VAL A 344 22.39 21.70 -3.11
N LYS A 345 21.48 21.26 -2.26
CA LYS A 345 21.44 21.59 -0.83
C LYS A 345 20.82 20.43 -0.03
N THR A 346 21.06 20.43 1.26
CA THR A 346 20.43 19.50 2.21
C THR A 346 19.12 20.09 2.73
N THR A 347 18.12 19.23 2.94
CA THR A 347 16.82 19.58 3.52
C THR A 347 16.23 18.36 4.21
N LYS A 348 15.09 18.53 4.89
CA LYS A 348 14.33 17.40 5.47
C LYS A 348 13.20 16.98 4.52
N LEU A 349 13.04 15.66 4.33
CA LEU A 349 11.90 15.04 3.63
C LEU A 349 11.02 14.38 4.69
N ARG A 350 9.72 14.71 4.66
CA ARG A 350 8.70 14.07 5.50
C ARG A 350 7.79 13.23 4.61
N GLY A 351 7.46 12.03 5.08
CA GLY A 351 6.45 11.14 4.48
C GLY A 351 5.09 11.33 5.14
N ILE A 352 4.22 10.33 5.04
CA ILE A 352 2.94 10.27 5.76
C ILE A 352 3.14 10.14 7.29
N SER A 353 4.26 9.55 7.72
CA SER A 353 4.58 9.45 9.14
C SER A 353 4.84 10.83 9.76
N ASN A 354 4.23 11.08 10.92
CA ASN A 354 4.41 12.33 11.67
C ASN A 354 5.74 12.33 12.45
N ASP A 355 6.86 12.24 11.74
CA ASP A 355 8.20 12.23 12.32
C ASP A 355 9.02 13.49 11.96
N GLU A 356 10.24 13.58 12.51
CA GLU A 356 11.15 14.69 12.21
C GLU A 356 11.59 14.78 10.74
N GLY A 357 11.29 13.75 9.94
CA GLY A 357 11.75 13.61 8.56
C GLY A 357 13.21 13.18 8.45
N SER A 358 13.56 12.65 7.28
CA SER A 358 14.92 12.24 6.95
C SER A 358 15.69 13.39 6.28
N GLU A 359 16.98 13.52 6.61
CA GLU A 359 17.85 14.46 5.91
C GLU A 359 18.13 13.96 4.49
N VAL A 360 17.89 14.80 3.50
CA VAL A 360 17.98 14.44 2.10
C VAL A 360 18.67 15.54 1.29
N HIS A 361 19.27 15.16 0.18
CA HIS A 361 19.78 16.13 -0.79
C HIS A 361 18.69 16.53 -1.78
N VAL A 362 18.61 17.81 -2.10
CA VAL A 362 17.73 18.33 -3.14
C VAL A 362 18.52 19.18 -4.10
N GLY A 363 18.28 18.99 -5.39
CA GLY A 363 18.91 19.76 -6.45
C GLY A 363 17.96 20.07 -7.59
N LYS A 364 18.43 20.89 -8.56
CA LYS A 364 17.75 21.06 -9.85
C LYS A 364 18.41 20.18 -10.88
N LEU A 365 17.66 19.19 -11.37
CA LEU A 365 18.07 18.32 -12.46
C LEU A 365 17.97 19.08 -13.78
N LYS A 366 19.08 19.22 -14.51
CA LYS A 366 19.14 19.99 -15.76
C LYS A 366 18.14 19.49 -16.81
N ARG A 367 18.02 18.17 -16.97
CA ARG A 367 17.07 17.55 -17.91
C ARG A 367 16.75 16.10 -17.51
N ILE A 368 15.50 15.73 -17.74
CA ILE A 368 15.02 14.34 -17.72
C ILE A 368 14.11 14.11 -18.92
N LYS A 369 14.25 13.00 -19.58
CA LYS A 369 13.46 12.62 -20.75
C LYS A 369 12.47 11.52 -20.39
N ILE A 370 11.19 11.72 -20.73
CA ILE A 370 10.09 10.76 -20.55
C ILE A 370 9.37 10.66 -21.88
N GLY A 371 9.38 9.46 -22.48
CA GLY A 371 8.93 9.29 -23.87
C GLY A 371 9.66 10.22 -24.82
N GLY A 372 8.91 10.94 -25.66
CA GLY A 372 9.45 11.95 -26.60
C GLY A 372 9.78 13.31 -25.98
N ARG A 373 9.48 13.54 -24.69
CA ARG A 373 9.55 14.86 -24.05
C ARG A 373 10.76 15.02 -23.15
N THR A 374 11.30 16.25 -23.12
CA THR A 374 12.40 16.63 -22.23
C THR A 374 11.92 17.69 -21.26
N PHE A 375 11.99 17.37 -19.98
CA PHE A 375 11.70 18.30 -18.88
C PHE A 375 13.01 18.88 -18.36
N ARG A 376 13.04 20.19 -18.11
CA ARG A 376 14.26 20.90 -17.73
C ARG A 376 14.10 21.57 -16.37
N ASN A 377 15.22 21.66 -15.64
CA ASN A 377 15.31 22.38 -14.36
C ASN A 377 14.25 21.88 -13.34
N THR A 378 14.04 20.58 -13.25
CA THR A 378 13.08 19.97 -12.33
C THR A 378 13.72 19.81 -10.96
N ARG A 379 13.01 20.21 -9.92
CA ARG A 379 13.45 20.01 -8.55
C ARG A 379 13.36 18.52 -8.22
N THR A 380 14.45 17.96 -7.77
CA THR A 380 14.60 16.53 -7.50
C THR A 380 15.21 16.31 -6.13
N VAL A 381 14.59 15.48 -5.33
CA VAL A 381 15.03 15.03 -4.02
C VAL A 381 15.75 13.69 -4.19
N PHE A 382 16.82 13.47 -3.45
CA PHE A 382 17.56 12.21 -3.41
C PHE A 382 17.39 11.59 -2.03
N ASN A 383 16.69 10.45 -1.97
CA ASN A 383 16.46 9.68 -0.76
C ASN A 383 16.66 8.18 -1.02
N ASP A 384 16.88 7.40 0.02
CA ASP A 384 16.95 5.94 -0.10
C ASP A 384 15.57 5.39 -0.47
N VAL A 385 15.49 4.76 -1.64
CA VAL A 385 14.27 4.11 -2.16
C VAL A 385 14.34 2.59 -2.11
N SER A 386 15.28 2.01 -1.36
CA SER A 386 15.46 0.57 -1.26
C SER A 386 14.22 -0.17 -0.77
N HIS A 387 13.38 0.49 0.04
CA HIS A 387 12.10 -0.06 0.48
C HIS A 387 11.13 -0.34 -0.67
N PHE A 388 11.16 0.41 -1.78
CA PHE A 388 10.38 0.10 -2.99
C PHE A 388 10.86 -1.18 -3.69
N ASN A 389 12.10 -1.59 -3.43
CA ASN A 389 12.80 -2.66 -4.15
C ASN A 389 13.03 -3.93 -3.30
N ARG A 390 12.41 -4.05 -2.12
CA ARG A 390 12.64 -5.18 -1.19
C ARG A 390 12.38 -6.56 -1.80
N ASN A 391 11.45 -6.65 -2.71
CA ASN A 391 11.01 -7.94 -3.26
C ASN A 391 11.76 -8.34 -4.54
N ASN A 392 12.81 -7.64 -4.97
CA ASN A 392 13.65 -7.91 -6.15
C ASN A 392 12.89 -8.22 -7.47
N ASN A 393 11.55 -8.15 -7.48
CA ASN A 393 10.70 -8.49 -8.63
C ASN A 393 10.62 -7.38 -9.68
N GLU A 394 11.00 -6.16 -9.28
CA GLU A 394 11.04 -4.97 -10.14
C GLU A 394 12.03 -3.97 -9.53
N ARG A 395 12.52 -3.07 -10.38
CA ARG A 395 13.39 -1.98 -9.94
C ARG A 395 12.66 -0.66 -10.09
N ILE A 396 12.59 0.09 -9.00
CA ILE A 396 12.04 1.44 -8.95
C ILE A 396 13.17 2.38 -8.52
N ASP A 397 13.57 3.27 -9.42
CA ASP A 397 14.68 4.20 -9.19
C ASP A 397 14.24 5.52 -8.55
N GLY A 398 12.92 5.71 -8.37
CA GLY A 398 12.34 6.90 -7.77
C GLY A 398 10.90 7.17 -8.21
N LEU A 399 10.45 8.41 -8.01
CA LEU A 399 9.10 8.87 -8.34
C LEU A 399 9.15 10.16 -9.15
N ILE A 400 8.19 10.35 -10.05
CA ILE A 400 7.87 11.64 -10.65
C ILE A 400 6.55 12.17 -10.08
N GLY A 401 6.52 13.46 -9.79
CA GLY A 401 5.36 14.12 -9.20
C GLY A 401 5.08 15.48 -9.83
N TYR A 402 4.69 16.44 -9.01
CA TYR A 402 4.33 17.80 -9.40
C TYR A 402 5.30 18.44 -10.39
N GLU A 403 6.61 18.28 -10.20
CA GLU A 403 7.64 18.92 -11.05
C GLU A 403 7.58 18.50 -12.53
N ILE A 404 6.97 17.36 -12.83
CA ILE A 404 6.71 16.86 -14.18
C ILE A 404 5.26 17.08 -14.57
N LEU A 405 4.32 16.65 -13.71
CA LEU A 405 2.89 16.63 -14.01
C LEU A 405 2.32 18.03 -14.20
N SER A 406 2.87 19.05 -13.52
CA SER A 406 2.40 20.44 -13.59
C SER A 406 2.87 21.22 -14.82
N ARG A 407 3.81 20.69 -15.60
CA ARG A 407 4.39 21.41 -16.76
C ARG A 407 3.40 21.64 -17.88
N GLN A 408 2.36 20.81 -17.93
CA GLN A 408 1.29 20.86 -18.91
C GLN A 408 0.07 20.13 -18.39
N LYS A 409 -1.03 20.10 -19.13
CA LYS A 409 -2.12 19.18 -18.83
C LYS A 409 -1.63 17.76 -19.03
N THR A 410 -1.91 16.91 -18.07
CA THR A 410 -1.46 15.52 -18.07
C THR A 410 -2.65 14.63 -17.73
N ILE A 411 -2.84 13.55 -18.48
CA ILE A 411 -3.87 12.55 -18.18
C ILE A 411 -3.16 11.27 -17.74
N LEU A 412 -3.53 10.77 -16.57
CA LEU A 412 -3.09 9.48 -16.06
C LEU A 412 -4.23 8.47 -16.28
N SER A 413 -4.05 7.59 -17.26
CA SER A 413 -5.03 6.57 -17.64
C SER A 413 -4.59 5.22 -17.11
N TYR A 414 -5.15 4.81 -15.98
CA TYR A 414 -4.82 3.54 -15.33
C TYR A 414 -5.26 2.34 -16.16
N ARG A 415 -6.50 2.38 -16.67
CA ARG A 415 -7.09 1.28 -17.46
C ARG A 415 -6.35 1.07 -18.78
N ASN A 416 -5.98 2.15 -19.48
CA ASN A 416 -5.27 2.10 -20.75
C ASN A 416 -3.74 2.07 -20.59
N LYS A 417 -3.24 2.16 -19.32
CA LYS A 417 -1.82 2.15 -18.97
C LYS A 417 -0.99 3.18 -19.73
N LYS A 418 -1.47 4.40 -19.76
CA LYS A 418 -0.83 5.51 -20.49
C LYS A 418 -0.77 6.78 -19.65
N LEU A 419 0.36 7.46 -19.72
CA LEU A 419 0.51 8.85 -19.33
C LEU A 419 0.41 9.70 -20.59
N ILE A 420 -0.59 10.58 -20.66
CA ILE A 420 -0.87 11.41 -21.84
C ILE A 420 -0.48 12.86 -21.51
N PHE A 421 0.41 13.41 -22.28
CA PHE A 421 0.84 14.79 -22.21
C PHE A 421 0.09 15.61 -23.26
N VAL A 422 -0.85 16.44 -22.86
CA VAL A 422 -1.62 17.34 -23.73
C VAL A 422 -0.78 18.57 -24.09
N LYS A 423 -0.71 18.91 -25.37
CA LYS A 423 0.04 20.08 -25.90
C LYS A 423 -0.71 21.38 -25.74
#